data_67d6b9633383cd82afe5c995d24aff18
#
_entry.id   67d6b9633383cd82afe5c995d24aff18
#
_cell.length_a   1.000
_cell.length_b   1.000
_cell.length_c   1.000
_cell.angle_alpha   90.00
_cell.angle_beta   90.00
_cell.angle_gamma   90.00
#
_symmetry.space_group_name_H-M   'P 1'
#
loop_
_entity.id
_entity.type
_entity.pdbx_description
1 polymer ?
#
loop_
_entity_poly.entity_id
_entity_poly.type
_entity_poly.pdbx_seq_one_letter_code
_entity_poly.pdbx_strand_id
1 'polypeptide(L)'
;MMGQAQEKAERLHLENVTFRQGDVGALPFADGAFDIVLSLNGFHAFPDKEAAYREVFRVLKSGGTFCGCFYVAGECKQSDWFVRHIYEKTGFFTPPYETVSSLKARLEGMYTDVDRGNLKSMAWFVCRKAE
;
A
#
# COMPACT_ATOMS: atom_id res chain seq x y z
N MET A 1 6.47 -4.77 -15.05
CA MET A 1 5.12 -4.91 -14.47
C MET A 1 4.06 -4.08 -15.17
N MET A 2 4.27 -2.78 -15.29
CA MET A 2 3.28 -1.90 -15.92
C MET A 2 3.04 -2.26 -17.38
N GLY A 3 4.07 -2.63 -18.13
CA GLY A 3 3.93 -3.06 -19.53
C GLY A 3 3.04 -4.27 -19.70
N GLN A 4 3.10 -5.25 -18.80
CA GLN A 4 2.24 -6.43 -18.83
C GLN A 4 0.79 -6.07 -18.55
N ALA A 5 0.54 -5.16 -17.60
CA ALA A 5 -0.80 -4.69 -17.30
C ALA A 5 -1.41 -3.92 -18.47
N GLN A 6 -0.63 -3.07 -19.13
CA GLN A 6 -1.04 -2.32 -20.32
C GLN A 6 -1.41 -3.28 -21.47
N GLU A 7 -0.57 -4.28 -21.72
CA GLU A 7 -0.81 -5.29 -22.74
C GLU A 7 -2.11 -6.06 -22.48
N LYS A 8 -2.34 -6.45 -21.23
CA LYS A 8 -3.57 -7.15 -20.83
C LYS A 8 -4.81 -6.25 -21.02
N ALA A 9 -4.72 -4.97 -20.66
CA ALA A 9 -5.81 -4.03 -20.84
C ALA A 9 -6.16 -3.83 -22.31
N GLU A 10 -5.15 -3.73 -23.18
CA GLU A 10 -5.36 -3.63 -24.63
C GLU A 10 -6.02 -4.90 -25.19
N ARG A 11 -5.54 -6.07 -24.78
CA ARG A 11 -6.08 -7.36 -25.20
C ARG A 11 -7.54 -7.53 -24.82
N LEU A 12 -7.94 -7.02 -23.65
CA LEU A 12 -9.30 -7.10 -23.14
C LEU A 12 -10.17 -5.91 -23.56
N HIS A 13 -9.64 -4.99 -24.35
CA HIS A 13 -10.33 -3.77 -24.81
C HIS A 13 -10.89 -2.93 -23.66
N LEU A 14 -10.09 -2.75 -22.59
CA LEU A 14 -10.47 -1.94 -21.43
C LEU A 14 -10.22 -0.46 -21.71
N GLU A 15 -11.28 0.35 -21.64
CA GLU A 15 -11.20 1.79 -21.87
C GLU A 15 -11.21 2.61 -20.57
N ASN A 16 -11.62 1.98 -19.47
CA ASN A 16 -11.76 2.64 -18.17
C ASN A 16 -10.51 2.53 -17.28
N VAL A 17 -9.37 2.17 -17.85
CA VAL A 17 -8.11 2.00 -17.14
C VAL A 17 -7.05 2.93 -17.73
N THR A 18 -6.37 3.67 -16.87
CA THR A 18 -5.24 4.52 -17.25
C THR A 18 -4.02 4.10 -16.47
N PHE A 19 -2.88 4.01 -17.15
CA PHE A 19 -1.61 3.62 -16.53
C PHE A 19 -0.71 4.84 -16.39
N ARG A 20 -0.07 4.98 -15.23
CA ARG A 20 0.83 6.08 -14.96
C ARG A 20 1.98 5.62 -14.09
N GLN A 21 3.20 5.88 -14.54
CA GLN A 21 4.39 5.63 -13.75
C GLN A 21 4.66 6.85 -12.89
N GLY A 22 5.01 6.64 -11.62
CA GLY A 22 5.30 7.73 -10.70
C GLY A 22 5.88 7.23 -9.39
N ASP A 23 6.26 8.18 -8.54
CA ASP A 23 6.75 7.92 -7.20
C ASP A 23 5.58 8.01 -6.22
N VAL A 24 5.34 6.95 -5.46
CA VAL A 24 4.27 6.91 -4.45
C VAL A 24 4.49 7.94 -3.33
N GLY A 25 5.74 8.35 -3.09
CA GLY A 25 6.07 9.41 -2.15
C GLY A 25 5.82 10.83 -2.66
N ALA A 26 5.49 10.97 -3.95
CA ALA A 26 5.19 12.26 -4.60
C ALA A 26 4.23 12.01 -5.77
N LEU A 27 2.98 11.70 -5.46
CA LEU A 27 1.98 11.33 -6.46
C LEU A 27 1.60 12.51 -7.37
N PRO A 28 1.55 12.29 -8.70
CA PRO A 28 1.24 13.35 -9.66
C PRO A 28 -0.27 13.60 -9.80
N PHE A 29 -0.96 13.70 -8.68
CA PHE A 29 -2.40 13.90 -8.62
C PHE A 29 -2.76 15.00 -7.65
N ALA A 30 -3.87 15.67 -7.88
CA ALA A 30 -4.38 16.72 -7.00
C ALA A 30 -4.89 16.13 -5.68
N ASP A 31 -5.02 16.99 -4.66
CA ASP A 31 -5.65 16.61 -3.40
C ASP A 31 -7.08 16.15 -3.65
N GLY A 32 -7.48 15.07 -2.97
CA GLY A 32 -8.84 14.57 -3.09
C GLY A 32 -9.23 14.10 -4.47
N ALA A 33 -8.29 13.57 -5.25
CA ALA A 33 -8.57 13.12 -6.63
C ALA A 33 -9.31 11.78 -6.70
N PHE A 34 -9.22 10.95 -5.66
CA PHE A 34 -9.71 9.57 -5.72
C PHE A 34 -10.72 9.25 -4.61
N ASP A 35 -11.72 8.44 -4.96
CA ASP A 35 -12.68 7.88 -4.01
C ASP A 35 -12.10 6.69 -3.25
N ILE A 36 -11.29 5.88 -3.91
CA ILE A 36 -10.70 4.66 -3.35
C ILE A 36 -9.24 4.58 -3.81
N VAL A 37 -8.35 4.25 -2.87
CA VAL A 37 -6.96 3.89 -3.15
C VAL A 37 -6.74 2.47 -2.67
N LEU A 38 -6.23 1.62 -3.55
CA LEU A 38 -5.93 0.22 -3.26
C LEU A 38 -4.44 -0.03 -3.44
N SER A 39 -3.80 -0.60 -2.42
CA SER A 39 -2.40 -1.01 -2.49
C SER A 39 -2.26 -2.49 -2.16
N LEU A 40 -1.76 -3.26 -3.10
CA LEU A 40 -1.55 -4.70 -2.94
C LEU A 40 -0.05 -4.99 -2.95
N ASN A 41 0.47 -5.45 -1.81
CA ASN A 41 1.87 -5.87 -1.65
C ASN A 41 2.90 -4.80 -2.04
N GLY A 42 2.61 -3.53 -1.78
CA GLY A 42 3.49 -2.43 -2.17
C GLY A 42 4.30 -1.84 -1.02
N PHE A 43 3.66 -1.56 0.11
CA PHE A 43 4.26 -0.76 1.18
C PHE A 43 5.55 -1.35 1.77
N HIS A 44 5.69 -2.66 1.84
CA HIS A 44 6.92 -3.27 2.35
C HIS A 44 8.14 -3.02 1.44
N ALA A 45 7.92 -2.62 0.21
CA ALA A 45 8.98 -2.35 -0.75
C ALA A 45 9.29 -0.86 -0.95
N PHE A 46 8.46 0.04 -0.44
CA PHE A 46 8.64 1.49 -0.65
C PHE A 46 9.82 2.02 0.17
N PRO A 47 10.72 2.79 -0.46
CA PRO A 47 11.88 3.35 0.24
C PRO A 47 11.50 4.40 1.29
N ASP A 48 10.46 5.20 1.04
CA ASP A 48 9.96 6.20 2.01
C ASP A 48 8.48 5.93 2.29
N LYS A 49 8.22 5.11 3.29
CA LYS A 49 6.86 4.71 3.66
C LYS A 49 6.06 5.86 4.25
N GLU A 50 6.70 6.75 5.01
CA GLU A 50 6.03 7.93 5.58
C GLU A 50 5.46 8.82 4.48
N ALA A 51 6.24 9.09 3.45
CA ALA A 51 5.79 9.89 2.31
C ALA A 51 4.65 9.18 1.57
N ALA A 52 4.72 7.86 1.41
CA ALA A 52 3.68 7.08 0.74
C ALA A 52 2.34 7.17 1.49
N TYR A 53 2.35 6.98 2.80
CA TYR A 53 1.12 7.11 3.61
C TYR A 53 0.53 8.51 3.51
N ARG A 54 1.37 9.52 3.58
CA ARG A 54 0.94 10.93 3.51
C ARG A 54 0.33 11.25 2.15
N GLU A 55 0.95 10.79 1.06
CA GLU A 55 0.45 11.05 -0.29
C GLU A 55 -0.85 10.32 -0.57
N VAL A 56 -1.00 9.08 -0.13
CA VAL A 56 -2.27 8.34 -0.25
C VAL A 56 -3.39 9.11 0.47
N PHE A 57 -3.13 9.57 1.67
CA PHE A 57 -4.11 10.35 2.43
C PHE A 57 -4.48 11.65 1.70
N ARG A 58 -3.48 12.33 1.16
CA ARG A 58 -3.68 13.61 0.44
C ARG A 58 -4.58 13.44 -0.78
N VAL A 59 -4.34 12.41 -1.60
CA VAL A 59 -5.09 12.22 -2.86
C VAL A 59 -6.48 11.61 -2.66
N LEU A 60 -6.78 11.10 -1.47
CA LEU A 60 -8.12 10.60 -1.15
C LEU A 60 -9.08 11.76 -0.91
N LYS A 61 -10.28 11.64 -1.47
CA LYS A 61 -11.39 12.54 -1.14
C LYS A 61 -11.80 12.38 0.32
N SER A 62 -12.38 13.41 0.89
CA SER A 62 -13.08 13.30 2.18
C SER A 62 -14.13 12.20 2.09
N GLY A 63 -14.15 11.29 3.06
CA GLY A 63 -15.01 10.10 3.00
C GLY A 63 -14.48 8.98 2.13
N GLY A 64 -13.33 9.16 1.49
CA GLY A 64 -12.71 8.14 0.64
C GLY A 64 -12.12 6.97 1.42
N THR A 65 -11.86 5.88 0.73
CA THR A 65 -11.40 4.62 1.33
C THR A 65 -9.99 4.27 0.87
N PHE A 66 -9.12 3.94 1.84
CA PHE A 66 -7.82 3.35 1.59
C PHE A 66 -7.84 1.91 2.05
N CYS A 67 -7.53 0.98 1.16
CA CYS A 67 -7.52 -0.45 1.49
C CYS A 67 -6.32 -1.14 0.84
N GLY A 68 -5.96 -2.28 1.39
CA GLY A 68 -4.86 -3.05 0.84
C GLY A 68 -4.34 -4.12 1.77
N CYS A 69 -3.21 -4.68 1.38
CA CYS A 69 -2.48 -5.66 2.17
C CYS A 69 -1.00 -5.59 1.86
N PHE A 70 -0.18 -5.96 2.85
CA PHE A 70 1.27 -6.05 2.68
C PHE A 70 1.92 -6.82 3.82
N TYR A 71 3.20 -7.13 3.65
CA TYR A 71 3.99 -7.84 4.65
C TYR A 71 4.19 -6.99 5.91
N VAL A 72 4.00 -7.62 7.07
CA VAL A 72 4.33 -7.04 8.38
C VAL A 72 5.32 -7.96 9.11
N ALA A 73 6.26 -7.36 9.84
CA ALA A 73 7.26 -8.06 10.62
C ALA A 73 6.70 -8.51 11.97
N GLY A 74 7.31 -9.53 12.54
CA GLY A 74 7.02 -9.97 13.91
C GLY A 74 5.96 -11.04 14.06
N GLU A 75 5.20 -11.37 13.01
CA GLU A 75 4.09 -12.32 13.09
C GLU A 75 4.46 -13.76 12.73
N CYS A 76 5.52 -13.96 11.98
CA CYS A 76 5.98 -15.29 11.58
C CYS A 76 7.50 -15.30 11.45
N LYS A 77 8.17 -16.06 12.29
CA LYS A 77 9.63 -16.13 12.31
C LYS A 77 10.21 -16.64 10.99
N GLN A 78 9.58 -17.58 10.35
CA GLN A 78 10.01 -18.12 9.06
C GLN A 78 9.97 -17.06 7.98
N SER A 79 8.86 -16.33 7.87
CA SER A 79 8.71 -15.24 6.90
C SER A 79 9.72 -14.13 7.14
N ASP A 80 9.92 -13.76 8.40
CA ASP A 80 10.89 -12.72 8.78
C ASP A 80 12.32 -13.14 8.40
N TRP A 81 12.66 -14.41 8.59
CA TRP A 81 13.96 -14.94 8.20
C TRP A 81 14.17 -14.84 6.68
N PHE A 82 13.17 -15.28 5.88
CA PHE A 82 13.24 -15.21 4.43
C PHE A 82 13.35 -13.77 3.93
N VAL A 83 12.57 -12.86 4.50
CA VAL A 83 12.64 -11.44 4.14
C VAL A 83 14.03 -10.90 4.39
N ARG A 84 14.57 -11.12 5.59
CA ARG A 84 15.87 -10.58 5.98
C ARG A 84 17.03 -11.16 5.17
N HIS A 85 17.01 -12.46 4.89
CA HIS A 85 18.15 -13.13 4.28
C HIS A 85 18.06 -13.27 2.76
N ILE A 86 16.89 -13.20 2.18
CA ILE A 86 16.67 -13.42 0.76
C ILE A 86 16.05 -12.20 0.06
N TYR A 87 14.88 -11.78 0.49
CA TYR A 87 14.11 -10.75 -0.23
C TYR A 87 14.71 -9.34 -0.12
N GLU A 88 15.32 -8.99 0.99
CA GLU A 88 16.02 -7.69 1.11
C GLU A 88 17.17 -7.57 0.12
N LYS A 89 17.86 -8.68 -0.13
CA LYS A 89 18.99 -8.72 -1.08
C LYS A 89 18.56 -8.54 -2.53
N THR A 90 17.31 -8.88 -2.85
CA THR A 90 16.76 -8.74 -4.21
C THR A 90 16.17 -7.37 -4.47
N GLY A 91 16.02 -6.55 -3.45
CA GLY A 91 15.40 -5.22 -3.57
C GLY A 91 13.87 -5.21 -3.58
N PHE A 92 13.23 -6.36 -3.42
CA PHE A 92 11.76 -6.44 -3.36
C PHE A 92 11.19 -5.99 -2.02
N PHE A 93 12.02 -5.99 -0.97
CA PHE A 93 11.61 -5.60 0.38
C PHE A 93 12.59 -4.55 0.91
N THR A 94 12.08 -3.49 1.47
CA THR A 94 12.88 -2.38 2.00
C THR A 94 12.53 -2.12 3.46
N PRO A 95 13.48 -2.30 4.40
CA PRO A 95 13.24 -1.94 5.80
C PRO A 95 13.16 -0.41 5.98
N PRO A 96 12.59 0.11 7.08
CA PRO A 96 11.93 -0.64 8.15
C PRO A 96 10.53 -1.15 7.75
N TYR A 97 10.11 -2.25 8.40
CA TYR A 97 8.80 -2.84 8.14
C TYR A 97 7.81 -2.47 9.24
N GLU A 98 6.54 -2.35 8.86
CA GLU A 98 5.47 -2.20 9.82
C GLU A 98 5.28 -3.51 10.61
N THR A 99 4.90 -3.39 11.88
CA THR A 99 4.34 -4.50 12.66
C THR A 99 2.83 -4.33 12.72
N VAL A 100 2.10 -5.34 13.23
CA VAL A 100 0.66 -5.21 13.42
C VAL A 100 0.33 -4.02 14.32
N SER A 101 1.09 -3.85 15.41
CA SER A 101 0.87 -2.72 16.34
C SER A 101 1.18 -1.37 15.73
N SER A 102 2.27 -1.23 14.97
CA SER A 102 2.65 0.05 14.35
C SER A 102 1.67 0.42 13.24
N LEU A 103 1.24 -0.56 12.44
CA LEU A 103 0.23 -0.33 11.40
C LEU A 103 -1.09 0.15 12.01
N LYS A 104 -1.56 -0.52 13.07
CA LYS A 104 -2.77 -0.12 13.79
C LYS A 104 -2.69 1.32 14.26
N ALA A 105 -1.61 1.69 14.96
CA ALA A 105 -1.43 3.02 15.49
C ALA A 105 -1.42 4.08 14.39
N ARG A 106 -0.74 3.79 13.28
CA ARG A 106 -0.66 4.70 12.13
C ARG A 106 -2.02 4.92 11.49
N LEU A 107 -2.73 3.85 11.19
CA LEU A 107 -4.03 3.95 10.52
C LEU A 107 -5.07 4.62 11.41
N GLU A 108 -5.13 4.28 12.69
CA GLU A 108 -6.06 4.91 13.65
C GLU A 108 -5.75 6.39 13.88
N GLY A 109 -4.49 6.79 13.72
CA GLY A 109 -4.07 8.20 13.82
C GLY A 109 -4.43 9.04 12.59
N MET A 110 -4.66 8.42 11.44
CA MET A 110 -4.93 9.11 10.17
C MET A 110 -6.39 9.02 9.73
N TYR A 111 -7.07 7.92 10.03
CA TYR A 111 -8.39 7.60 9.50
C TYR A 111 -9.42 7.47 10.62
N THR A 112 -10.68 7.71 10.28
CA THR A 112 -11.78 7.67 11.27
C THR A 112 -12.30 6.25 11.50
N ASP A 113 -12.41 5.46 10.45
CA ASP A 113 -12.83 4.08 10.51
C ASP A 113 -11.70 3.20 10.03
N VAL A 114 -11.27 2.24 10.86
CA VAL A 114 -10.20 1.32 10.52
C VAL A 114 -10.65 -0.10 10.83
N ASP A 115 -10.79 -0.92 9.77
CA ASP A 115 -10.98 -2.35 9.89
C ASP A 115 -9.71 -3.02 9.39
N ARG A 116 -9.16 -3.94 10.17
CA ARG A 116 -7.87 -4.54 9.87
C ARG A 116 -7.74 -5.93 10.46
N GLY A 117 -6.84 -6.70 9.91
CA GLY A 117 -6.48 -8.00 10.44
C GLY A 117 -5.19 -8.48 9.82
N ASN A 118 -4.81 -9.69 10.14
CA ASN A 118 -3.65 -10.31 9.52
C ASN A 118 -3.79 -11.81 9.46
N LEU A 119 -3.20 -12.39 8.44
CA LEU A 119 -3.02 -13.83 8.32
C LEU A 119 -1.51 -14.05 8.30
N LYS A 120 -0.95 -14.44 9.45
CA LYS A 120 0.51 -14.51 9.68
C LYS A 120 1.16 -13.16 9.31
N SER A 121 2.11 -13.15 8.39
CA SER A 121 2.84 -11.95 7.99
C SER A 121 2.13 -11.08 6.96
N MET A 122 0.93 -11.45 6.54
CA MET A 122 0.14 -10.64 5.60
C MET A 122 -0.93 -9.87 6.36
N ALA A 123 -0.77 -8.55 6.45
CA ALA A 123 -1.77 -7.67 7.05
C ALA A 123 -2.68 -7.12 5.97
N TRP A 124 -3.97 -7.02 6.29
CA TRP A 124 -4.95 -6.37 5.43
C TRP A 124 -5.64 -5.25 6.21
N PHE A 125 -6.16 -4.27 5.49
CA PHE A 125 -6.83 -3.13 6.12
C PHE A 125 -7.82 -2.48 5.16
N VAL A 126 -8.85 -1.87 5.74
CA VAL A 126 -9.81 -1.00 5.05
C VAL A 126 -10.01 0.21 5.95
N CYS A 127 -9.68 1.39 5.46
CA CYS A 127 -9.71 2.62 6.25
C CYS A 127 -10.53 3.70 5.53
N ARG A 128 -11.20 4.54 6.29
CA ARG A 128 -12.00 5.63 5.74
C ARG A 128 -11.47 6.98 6.23
N LYS A 129 -11.28 7.88 5.30
CA LYS A 129 -10.89 9.25 5.59
C LYS A 129 -12.10 10.05 6.09
N ALA A 130 -11.90 10.91 7.09
CA ALA A 130 -12.96 11.77 7.62
C ALA A 130 -13.56 12.66 6.52
N GLU A 131 -14.83 12.93 6.64
CA GLU A 131 -15.54 13.85 5.75
C GLU A 131 -15.24 15.32 6.06
#